data_06a6abf26a5b0fcd68c8d54cbd2fe0bf
#
_entry.id   06a6abf26a5b0fcd68c8d54cbd2fe0bf
#
_cell.length_a   1.000
_cell.length_b   1.000
_cell.length_c   1.000
_cell.angle_alpha   90.00
_cell.angle_beta   90.00
_cell.angle_gamma   90.00
#
_symmetry.space_group_name_H-M   'P 1'
#
loop_
_entity.id
_entity.type
_entity.pdbx_description
1 polymer ?
#
loop_
_entity_poly.entity_id
_entity_poly.type
_entity_poly.pdbx_seq_one_letter_code
_entity_poly.pdbx_strand_id
1 'polypeptide(L)'
;MFALSDFTTENGATRVVPESHKWDDFTRKALDHEITQAVMPAGSALIYSGTVLHGGGSNATTDEWREGMHLSFLVGWLTPEEAGCIGIPEDIARTLSPLQQQLLGYRCYTGDIKAARLWTIDYEDIPVGMKWE
;
A
#
# COMPACT_ATOMS: atom_id res chain seq x y z
N MET A 1 -3.05 -4.65 -3.99
CA MET A 1 -2.38 -5.91 -4.36
C MET A 1 -2.53 -6.11 -5.85
N PHE A 2 -1.43 -6.18 -6.59
CA PHE A 2 -1.41 -6.47 -8.03
C PHE A 2 -0.97 -7.91 -8.23
N ALA A 3 -1.65 -8.65 -9.10
CA ALA A 3 -1.27 -10.00 -9.50
C ALA A 3 -0.19 -9.93 -10.60
N LEU A 4 1.02 -10.36 -10.31
CA LEU A 4 2.12 -10.45 -11.28
C LEU A 4 2.13 -11.83 -11.97
N SER A 5 1.55 -12.84 -11.33
CA SER A 5 1.18 -14.14 -11.89
C SER A 5 -0.30 -14.40 -11.65
N ASP A 6 -0.86 -15.47 -12.19
CA ASP A 6 -2.23 -15.87 -11.90
C ASP A 6 -2.37 -16.23 -10.41
N PHE A 7 -3.43 -15.76 -9.77
CA PHE A 7 -3.81 -16.14 -8.41
C PHE A 7 -4.92 -17.18 -8.51
N THR A 8 -4.62 -18.41 -8.10
CA THR A 8 -5.56 -19.52 -8.08
C THR A 8 -5.84 -19.98 -6.66
N THR A 9 -6.87 -20.79 -6.48
CA THR A 9 -7.15 -21.41 -5.19
C THR A 9 -5.99 -22.28 -4.76
N GLU A 10 -5.40 -23.01 -5.69
CA GLU A 10 -4.36 -24.02 -5.47
C GLU A 10 -3.01 -23.37 -5.12
N ASN A 11 -2.64 -22.25 -5.79
CA ASN A 11 -1.38 -21.56 -5.51
C ASN A 11 -1.48 -20.53 -4.38
N GLY A 12 -2.61 -20.52 -3.65
CA GLY A 12 -2.76 -19.74 -2.44
C GLY A 12 -3.18 -18.29 -2.68
N ALA A 13 -4.17 -18.05 -3.56
CA ALA A 13 -4.78 -16.74 -3.73
C ALA A 13 -5.10 -16.09 -2.40
N THR A 14 -4.96 -14.76 -2.31
CA THR A 14 -5.20 -13.99 -1.10
C THR A 14 -6.60 -14.27 -0.55
N ARG A 15 -6.66 -14.68 0.71
CA ARG A 15 -7.91 -14.89 1.43
C ARG A 15 -8.39 -13.54 1.98
N VAL A 16 -9.66 -13.25 1.80
CA VAL A 16 -10.29 -12.02 2.27
C VAL A 16 -11.64 -12.33 2.91
N VAL A 17 -12.02 -11.52 3.87
CA VAL A 17 -13.34 -11.58 4.50
C VAL A 17 -14.10 -10.34 4.04
N PRO A 18 -15.00 -10.46 3.05
CA PRO A 18 -15.79 -9.35 2.58
C PRO A 18 -16.52 -8.64 3.72
N GLU A 19 -16.57 -7.32 3.66
CA GLU A 19 -17.25 -6.47 4.65
C GLU A 19 -16.68 -6.47 6.08
N SER A 20 -15.59 -7.20 6.35
CA SER A 20 -14.98 -7.23 7.69
C SER A 20 -14.46 -5.85 8.17
N HIS A 21 -14.23 -4.90 7.25
CA HIS A 21 -13.91 -3.51 7.61
C HIS A 21 -15.04 -2.78 8.36
N LYS A 22 -16.25 -3.35 8.37
CA LYS A 22 -17.41 -2.83 9.10
C LYS A 22 -17.57 -3.44 10.49
N TRP A 23 -16.71 -4.37 10.88
CA TRP A 23 -16.80 -5.01 12.19
C TRP A 23 -16.36 -4.05 13.29
N ASP A 24 -17.13 -3.99 14.37
CA ASP A 24 -16.82 -3.19 15.55
C ASP A 24 -15.75 -3.84 16.44
N ASP A 25 -15.64 -5.19 16.37
CA ASP A 25 -14.65 -5.97 17.11
C ASP A 25 -13.54 -6.47 16.17
N PHE A 26 -12.40 -5.81 16.21
CA PHE A 26 -11.22 -6.20 15.43
C PHE A 26 -10.51 -7.46 15.95
N THR A 27 -10.91 -7.99 17.10
CA THR A 27 -10.40 -9.27 17.63
C THR A 27 -11.22 -10.47 17.16
N ARG A 28 -12.36 -10.22 16.51
CA ARG A 28 -13.23 -11.24 15.96
C ARG A 28 -12.49 -12.08 14.93
N LYS A 29 -12.60 -13.40 15.07
CA LYS A 29 -12.11 -14.35 14.08
C LYS A 29 -13.18 -14.60 13.01
N ALA A 30 -12.74 -14.68 11.77
CA ALA A 30 -13.63 -15.08 10.68
C ALA A 30 -14.01 -16.56 10.80
N LEU A 31 -15.24 -16.87 10.44
CA LEU A 31 -15.70 -18.23 10.23
C LEU A 31 -15.36 -18.68 8.80
N ASP A 32 -15.18 -19.97 8.59
CA ASP A 32 -14.73 -20.50 7.28
C ASP A 32 -15.63 -20.07 6.11
N HIS A 33 -16.94 -19.99 6.32
CA HIS A 33 -17.89 -19.58 5.28
C HIS A 33 -17.89 -18.07 4.97
N GLU A 34 -17.25 -17.25 5.79
CA GLU A 34 -17.08 -15.81 5.56
C GLU A 34 -15.84 -15.51 4.72
N ILE A 35 -14.94 -16.48 4.58
CA ILE A 35 -13.68 -16.32 3.88
C ILE A 35 -13.86 -16.64 2.41
N THR A 36 -13.39 -15.76 1.55
CA THR A 36 -13.28 -16.02 0.12
C THR A 36 -11.82 -15.85 -0.35
N GLN A 37 -11.51 -16.34 -1.54
CA GLN A 37 -10.20 -16.17 -2.16
C GLN A 37 -10.29 -15.22 -3.33
N ALA A 38 -9.35 -14.31 -3.42
CA ALA A 38 -9.21 -13.39 -4.55
C ALA A 38 -8.52 -14.08 -5.73
N VAL A 39 -9.22 -15.01 -6.36
CA VAL A 39 -8.78 -15.66 -7.59
C VAL A 39 -8.84 -14.64 -8.73
N MET A 40 -7.74 -14.43 -9.43
CA MET A 40 -7.66 -13.41 -10.48
C MET A 40 -6.47 -13.67 -11.43
N PRO A 41 -6.59 -13.36 -12.72
CA PRO A 41 -5.49 -13.51 -13.66
C PRO A 41 -4.39 -12.46 -13.41
N ALA A 42 -3.18 -12.76 -13.91
CA ALA A 42 -2.07 -11.81 -13.95
C ALA A 42 -2.50 -10.50 -14.60
N GLY A 43 -1.97 -9.37 -14.07
CA GLY A 43 -2.36 -8.03 -14.50
C GLY A 43 -3.60 -7.46 -13.81
N SER A 44 -4.31 -8.26 -13.00
CA SER A 44 -5.44 -7.79 -12.19
C SER A 44 -4.98 -7.11 -10.91
N ALA A 45 -5.89 -6.33 -10.30
CA ALA A 45 -5.66 -5.70 -9.01
C ALA A 45 -6.82 -5.97 -8.05
N LEU A 46 -6.49 -6.38 -6.83
CA LEU A 46 -7.39 -6.42 -5.69
C LEU A 46 -7.21 -5.13 -4.87
N ILE A 47 -8.28 -4.35 -4.73
CA ILE A 47 -8.31 -3.12 -3.93
C ILE A 47 -9.17 -3.39 -2.69
N TYR A 48 -8.62 -3.10 -1.52
CA TYR A 48 -9.32 -3.28 -0.25
C TYR A 48 -8.84 -2.26 0.79
N SER A 49 -9.70 -1.96 1.77
CA SER A 49 -9.34 -1.14 2.92
C SER A 49 -8.36 -1.88 3.84
N GLY A 50 -7.42 -1.18 4.45
CA GLY A 50 -6.47 -1.75 5.42
C GLY A 50 -7.12 -2.47 6.60
N THR A 51 -8.39 -2.16 6.91
CA THR A 51 -9.16 -2.81 7.98
C THR A 51 -9.89 -4.08 7.54
N VAL A 52 -9.84 -4.44 6.25
CA VAL A 52 -10.38 -5.72 5.78
C VAL A 52 -9.52 -6.85 6.31
N LEU A 53 -10.13 -7.82 6.97
CA LEU A 53 -9.45 -9.03 7.43
C LEU A 53 -9.01 -9.86 6.21
N HIS A 54 -7.71 -10.06 6.08
CA HIS A 54 -7.12 -10.76 4.93
C HIS A 54 -5.85 -11.51 5.32
N GLY A 55 -5.40 -12.39 4.44
CA GLY A 55 -4.16 -13.14 4.63
C GLY A 55 -3.76 -13.93 3.39
N GLY A 56 -2.59 -14.52 3.40
CA GLY A 56 -2.16 -15.43 2.36
C GLY A 56 -2.95 -16.73 2.39
N GLY A 57 -3.29 -17.27 1.23
CA GLY A 57 -3.73 -18.66 1.10
C GLY A 57 -2.52 -19.62 1.14
N SER A 58 -2.78 -20.88 1.49
CA SER A 58 -1.77 -21.92 1.41
C SER A 58 -1.54 -22.32 -0.04
N ASN A 59 -0.29 -22.40 -0.46
CA ASN A 59 0.06 -22.98 -1.75
C ASN A 59 0.10 -24.51 -1.62
N ALA A 60 -0.80 -25.19 -2.34
CA ALA A 60 -0.91 -26.63 -2.39
C ALA A 60 -0.23 -27.22 -3.65
N THR A 61 0.31 -26.38 -4.52
CA THR A 61 1.03 -26.81 -5.73
C THR A 61 2.49 -27.18 -5.38
N THR A 62 3.14 -27.94 -6.23
CA THR A 62 4.53 -28.37 -6.04
C THR A 62 5.53 -27.45 -6.73
N ASP A 63 5.12 -26.73 -7.75
CA ASP A 63 6.00 -26.03 -8.70
C ASP A 63 5.47 -24.68 -9.17
N GLU A 64 4.31 -24.23 -8.67
CA GLU A 64 3.77 -22.93 -9.00
C GLU A 64 4.07 -21.92 -7.90
N TRP A 65 4.51 -20.74 -8.29
CA TRP A 65 4.71 -19.59 -7.41
C TRP A 65 3.72 -18.49 -7.73
N ARG A 66 3.09 -17.99 -6.68
CA ARG A 66 2.18 -16.85 -6.79
C ARG A 66 2.95 -15.57 -6.48
N GLU A 67 3.13 -14.74 -7.48
CA GLU A 67 3.82 -13.46 -7.37
C GLU A 67 2.82 -12.31 -7.34
N GLY A 68 2.95 -11.44 -6.35
CA GLY A 68 2.10 -10.27 -6.21
C GLY A 68 2.85 -9.08 -5.65
N MET A 69 2.47 -7.89 -6.09
CA MET A 69 3.00 -6.63 -5.58
C MET A 69 1.96 -5.94 -4.71
N HIS A 70 2.28 -5.71 -3.45
CA HIS A 70 1.44 -4.96 -2.54
C HIS A 70 1.86 -3.49 -2.53
N LEU A 71 0.89 -2.60 -2.78
CA LEU A 71 1.07 -1.16 -2.60
C LEU A 71 0.02 -0.68 -1.59
N SER A 72 0.50 -0.02 -0.54
CA SER A 72 -0.35 0.63 0.46
C SER A 72 -0.34 2.13 0.23
N PHE A 73 -1.52 2.73 0.29
CA PHE A 73 -1.70 4.17 0.25
C PHE A 73 -2.34 4.61 1.57
N LEU A 74 -1.75 5.61 2.19
CA LEU A 74 -2.27 6.22 3.40
C LEU A 74 -2.80 7.61 3.10
N VAL A 75 -3.72 8.09 3.94
CA VAL A 75 -4.08 9.50 3.93
C VAL A 75 -2.86 10.35 4.30
N GLY A 76 -2.69 11.48 3.64
CA GLY A 76 -1.46 12.26 3.71
C GLY A 76 -1.05 12.79 5.09
N TRP A 77 -1.96 12.78 6.08
CA TRP A 77 -1.66 13.18 7.45
C TRP A 77 -1.28 12.03 8.39
N LEU A 78 -1.31 10.78 7.92
CA LEU A 78 -0.84 9.63 8.69
C LEU A 78 0.62 9.34 8.39
N THR A 79 1.36 8.97 9.41
CA THR A 79 2.73 8.49 9.27
C THR A 79 2.69 7.08 8.67
N PRO A 80 3.35 6.83 7.53
CA PRO A 80 3.46 5.51 6.96
C PRO A 80 4.35 4.59 7.80
N GLU A 81 4.19 3.27 7.67
CA GLU A 81 5.08 2.27 8.29
C GLU A 81 6.53 2.42 7.79
N GLU A 82 6.68 2.69 6.49
CA GLU A 82 7.99 2.89 5.85
C GLU A 82 8.25 4.37 5.62
N ALA A 83 9.36 4.86 6.12
CA ALA A 83 9.81 6.22 5.91
C ALA A 83 10.43 6.37 4.51
N GLY A 84 9.61 6.52 3.48
CA GLY A 84 10.06 6.60 2.10
C GLY A 84 11.09 7.70 1.86
N CYS A 85 10.93 8.85 2.51
CA CYS A 85 11.87 9.97 2.42
C CYS A 85 13.23 9.72 3.11
N ILE A 86 13.38 8.62 3.86
CA ILE A 86 14.65 8.21 4.46
C ILE A 86 15.18 6.96 3.75
N GLY A 87 14.29 6.03 3.40
CA GLY A 87 14.66 4.74 2.82
C GLY A 87 15.06 4.80 1.34
N ILE A 88 14.62 5.83 0.61
CA ILE A 88 14.95 6.01 -0.79
C ILE A 88 16.14 6.98 -0.91
N PRO A 89 17.22 6.59 -1.60
CA PRO A 89 18.38 7.46 -1.80
C PRO A 89 18.02 8.78 -2.49
N GLU A 90 18.67 9.86 -2.08
CA GLU A 90 18.40 11.21 -2.55
C GLU A 90 18.59 11.35 -4.07
N ASP A 91 19.60 10.71 -4.63
CA ASP A 91 19.88 10.72 -6.07
C ASP A 91 18.75 10.10 -6.88
N ILE A 92 18.11 9.06 -6.35
CA ILE A 92 16.89 8.48 -6.94
C ILE A 92 15.70 9.42 -6.76
N ALA A 93 15.50 9.94 -5.54
CA ALA A 93 14.37 10.82 -5.25
C ALA A 93 14.33 12.07 -6.13
N ARG A 94 15.47 12.63 -6.46
CA ARG A 94 15.61 13.80 -7.38
C ARG A 94 15.14 13.52 -8.80
N THR A 95 15.20 12.26 -9.26
CA THR A 95 14.77 11.87 -10.62
C THR A 95 13.26 11.66 -10.73
N LEU A 96 12.56 11.61 -9.61
CA LEU A 96 11.12 11.32 -9.54
C LEU A 96 10.29 12.56 -9.88
N SER A 97 9.11 12.32 -10.47
CA SER A 97 8.14 13.38 -10.69
C SER A 97 7.62 13.95 -9.35
N PRO A 98 7.10 15.18 -9.33
CA PRO A 98 6.54 15.77 -8.10
C PRO A 98 5.48 14.90 -7.43
N LEU A 99 4.63 14.21 -8.19
CA LEU A 99 3.64 13.27 -7.65
C LEU A 99 4.29 12.06 -6.97
N GLN A 100 5.31 11.48 -7.59
CA GLN A 100 6.05 10.37 -6.98
C GLN A 100 6.77 10.82 -5.71
N GLN A 101 7.40 11.99 -5.72
CA GLN A 101 8.00 12.58 -4.51
C GLN A 101 6.95 12.80 -3.41
N GLN A 102 5.74 13.23 -3.77
CA GLN A 102 4.63 13.42 -2.83
C GLN A 102 4.18 12.09 -2.22
N LEU A 103 4.01 11.04 -3.04
CA LEU A 103 3.64 9.70 -2.58
C LEU A 103 4.68 9.07 -1.64
N LEU A 104 5.94 9.45 -1.80
CA LEU A 104 7.07 8.97 -0.97
C LEU A 104 7.37 9.86 0.24
N GLY A 105 6.63 10.94 0.43
CA GLY A 105 6.79 11.84 1.57
C GLY A 105 7.86 12.91 1.43
N TYR A 106 8.42 13.12 0.24
CA TYR A 106 9.33 14.24 -0.03
C TYR A 106 8.60 15.57 -0.26
N ARG A 107 7.31 15.52 -0.57
CA ARG A 107 6.45 16.70 -0.72
C ARG A 107 5.20 16.56 0.13
N CYS A 108 4.66 17.67 0.58
CA CYS A 108 3.42 17.70 1.33
C CYS A 108 2.26 17.12 0.49
N TYR A 109 1.31 16.48 1.17
CA TYR A 109 0.14 15.86 0.54
C TYR A 109 -0.84 16.88 -0.08
N THR A 110 -0.73 18.13 0.27
CA THR A 110 -1.56 19.21 -0.27
C THR A 110 -0.71 20.40 -0.68
N GLY A 111 -1.07 21.04 -1.79
CA GLY A 111 -0.51 22.33 -2.21
C GLY A 111 -1.20 23.53 -1.55
N ASP A 112 -2.26 23.33 -0.74
CA ASP A 112 -2.93 24.42 -0.06
C ASP A 112 -2.12 24.92 1.14
N ILE A 113 -1.60 26.12 1.05
CA ILE A 113 -0.83 26.78 2.10
C ILE A 113 -1.62 26.94 3.41
N LYS A 114 -2.95 26.88 3.37
CA LYS A 114 -3.81 26.95 4.56
C LYS A 114 -3.97 25.59 5.26
N ALA A 115 -3.66 24.50 4.60
CA ALA A 115 -3.68 23.17 5.21
C ALA A 115 -2.41 22.96 6.02
N ALA A 116 -2.50 22.11 7.06
CA ALA A 116 -1.33 21.72 7.84
C ALA A 116 -0.32 21.01 6.94
N ARG A 117 0.86 21.55 6.82
CA ARG A 117 2.00 20.96 6.12
C ARG A 117 2.78 20.09 7.09
N LEU A 118 3.08 18.88 6.68
CA LEU A 118 3.86 17.92 7.46
C LEU A 118 5.13 17.56 6.70
N TRP A 119 6.19 17.26 7.43
CA TRP A 119 7.48 16.86 6.87
C TRP A 119 8.08 17.93 5.96
N THR A 120 8.29 19.10 6.51
CA THR A 120 8.88 20.26 5.82
C THR A 120 10.25 20.61 6.39
N ILE A 121 11.06 21.29 5.58
CA ILE A 121 12.29 21.97 6.00
C ILE A 121 12.03 23.47 5.85
N ASP A 122 12.11 24.23 6.94
CA ASP A 122 11.84 25.67 6.95
C ASP A 122 10.47 26.04 6.32
N TYR A 123 9.43 25.21 6.60
CA TYR A 123 8.07 25.34 6.05
C TYR A 123 7.96 25.13 4.54
N GLU A 124 9.00 24.65 3.89
CA GLU A 124 8.99 24.29 2.47
C GLU A 124 9.06 22.76 2.27
N ASP A 125 8.64 22.27 1.12
CA ASP A 125 8.81 20.87 0.75
C ASP A 125 10.30 20.48 0.79
N ILE A 126 10.59 19.23 1.13
CA ILE A 126 11.97 18.73 1.27
C ILE A 126 12.85 19.08 0.03
N PRO A 127 12.40 18.86 -1.22
CA PRO A 127 13.21 19.23 -2.40
C PRO A 127 13.59 20.71 -2.44
N VAL A 128 12.69 21.60 -2.04
CA VAL A 128 12.94 23.05 -1.99
C VAL A 128 13.90 23.37 -0.84
N GLY A 129 13.61 22.88 0.38
CA GLY A 129 14.45 23.10 1.55
C GLY A 129 15.86 22.54 1.40
N MET A 130 16.02 21.43 0.67
CA MET A 130 17.31 20.82 0.33
C MET A 130 17.96 21.44 -0.92
N LYS A 131 17.33 22.41 -1.55
CA LYS A 131 17.81 23.10 -2.78
C LYS A 131 18.06 22.15 -3.95
N TRP A 132 17.14 21.20 -4.17
CA TRP A 132 17.18 20.31 -5.33
C TRP A 132 16.69 21.02 -6.61
N GLU A 133 15.90 22.07 -6.46
CA GLU A 133 15.33 22.91 -7.53
C GLU A 133 16.03 24.26 -7.59
#